data_15541f1814175fa261b31aab9a66a68a
#
_entry.id   15541f1814175fa261b31aab9a66a68a
#
_cell.length_a   1.000
_cell.length_b   1.000
_cell.length_c   1.000
_cell.angle_alpha   90.00
_cell.angle_beta   90.00
_cell.angle_gamma   90.00
#
_symmetry.space_group_name_H-M   'P 1'
#
loop_
_entity.id
_entity.type
_entity.pdbx_description
1 polymer ?
#
loop_
_entity_poly.entity_id
_entity_poly.type
_entity_poly.pdbx_seq_one_letter_code
_entity_poly.pdbx_strand_id
1 'polypeptide(L)'
;MWPKSPIFWHEKRMLFVSVPFTWNLPQIRSYLKMGAPSWDMAMVGGPAVKLMPGYLGDLPNTLEGDACDGVLQRVNLEATRTTTGCIRRCKFCGIGTGKIEGKFEELPDWPDLPLICDNNLLASSGAHFDKVMDRLEAHRGVDFNQGLDARLLDTYHAKRFARLKSPKIRLALDNIQDQLLW
;
A
#
# COMPACT_ATOMS: atom_id res chain seq x y z
N MET A 1 -12.44 1.25 6.67
CA MET A 1 -11.44 1.13 7.78
C MET A 1 -10.43 0.05 7.38
N TRP A 2 -9.14 0.24 7.63
CA TRP A 2 -8.12 -0.76 7.34
C TRP A 2 -8.19 -1.93 8.31
N PRO A 3 -8.11 -3.17 7.83
CA PRO A 3 -8.12 -4.33 8.71
C PRO A 3 -6.85 -4.37 9.56
N LYS A 4 -7.01 -4.69 10.84
CA LYS A 4 -5.91 -4.91 11.77
C LYS A 4 -5.47 -6.38 11.84
N SER A 5 -6.20 -7.24 11.15
CA SER A 5 -5.99 -8.68 11.11
C SER A 5 -5.64 -9.14 9.70
N PRO A 6 -4.96 -10.29 9.54
CA PRO A 6 -4.75 -10.90 8.24
C PRO A 6 -6.06 -11.16 7.49
N ILE A 7 -6.00 -11.06 6.18
CA ILE A 7 -7.14 -11.36 5.30
C ILE A 7 -6.85 -12.64 4.56
N PHE A 8 -7.88 -13.49 4.49
CA PHE A 8 -7.84 -14.79 3.86
C PHE A 8 -8.85 -14.85 2.72
N TRP A 9 -8.46 -15.45 1.59
CA TRP A 9 -9.39 -15.82 0.53
C TRP A 9 -8.89 -17.07 -0.20
N HIS A 10 -9.79 -17.71 -0.93
CA HIS A 10 -9.49 -18.89 -1.70
C HIS A 10 -9.76 -18.65 -3.19
N GLU A 11 -8.89 -19.19 -4.02
CA GLU A 11 -9.12 -19.32 -5.44
C GLU A 11 -8.87 -20.78 -5.82
N LYS A 12 -9.92 -21.51 -6.17
CA LYS A 12 -9.87 -22.97 -6.35
C LYS A 12 -9.36 -23.64 -5.05
N ARG A 13 -8.23 -24.34 -5.13
CA ARG A 13 -7.58 -25.03 -4.00
C ARG A 13 -6.32 -24.30 -3.50
N MET A 14 -6.20 -23.03 -3.78
CA MET A 14 -5.13 -22.18 -3.28
C MET A 14 -5.69 -21.23 -2.22
N LEU A 15 -5.06 -21.22 -1.06
CA LEU A 15 -5.29 -20.25 0.00
C LEU A 15 -4.39 -19.04 -0.22
N PHE A 16 -4.95 -17.86 -0.17
CA PHE A 16 -4.21 -16.60 -0.16
C PHE A 16 -4.35 -15.92 1.20
N VAL A 17 -3.24 -15.39 1.70
CA VAL A 17 -3.22 -14.66 2.98
C VAL A 17 -2.44 -13.36 2.83
N SER A 18 -3.08 -12.24 3.11
CA SER A 18 -2.43 -10.93 3.22
C SER A 18 -2.17 -10.60 4.68
N VAL A 19 -0.89 -10.47 5.07
CA VAL A 19 -0.48 -10.26 6.46
C VAL A 19 0.02 -8.81 6.64
N PRO A 20 -0.75 -7.94 7.34
CA PRO A 20 -0.40 -6.53 7.45
C PRO A 20 0.74 -6.27 8.43
N PHE A 21 0.83 -7.01 9.54
CA PHE A 21 1.77 -6.73 10.64
C PHE A 21 2.59 -7.96 11.03
N THR A 22 3.85 -7.74 11.40
CA THR A 22 4.79 -8.82 11.75
C THR A 22 4.34 -9.64 12.97
N TRP A 23 3.64 -9.05 13.93
CA TRP A 23 3.08 -9.78 15.09
C TRP A 23 1.93 -10.73 14.73
N ASN A 24 1.37 -10.65 13.52
CA ASN A 24 0.41 -11.64 13.04
C ASN A 24 1.10 -12.93 12.52
N LEU A 25 2.37 -12.87 12.15
CA LEU A 25 3.07 -14.02 11.54
C LEU A 25 3.07 -15.30 12.39
N PRO A 26 3.27 -15.26 13.74
CA PRO A 26 3.20 -16.47 14.55
C PRO A 26 1.86 -17.19 14.48
N GLN A 27 0.76 -16.44 14.49
CA GLN A 27 -0.59 -16.98 14.34
C GLN A 27 -0.79 -17.60 12.95
N ILE A 28 -0.35 -16.90 11.88
CA ILE A 28 -0.41 -17.42 10.52
C ILE A 28 0.41 -18.70 10.38
N ARG A 29 1.63 -18.73 10.94
CA ARG A 29 2.47 -19.92 10.94
C ARG A 29 1.77 -21.12 11.60
N SER A 30 1.13 -20.91 12.75
CA SER A 30 0.38 -21.96 13.45
C SER A 30 -0.81 -22.45 12.63
N TYR A 31 -1.56 -21.52 12.00
CA TYR A 31 -2.68 -21.84 11.14
C TYR A 31 -2.26 -22.69 9.93
N LEU A 32 -1.18 -22.31 9.24
CA LEU A 32 -0.67 -23.04 8.08
C LEU A 32 -0.14 -24.43 8.42
N LYS A 33 0.48 -24.57 9.60
CA LYS A 33 0.96 -25.89 10.09
C LYS A 33 -0.18 -26.90 10.32
N MET A 34 -1.34 -26.42 10.76
CA MET A 34 -2.50 -27.30 10.94
C MET A 34 -3.05 -27.80 9.59
N GLY A 35 -2.86 -27.03 8.52
CA GLY A 35 -3.44 -27.33 7.22
C GLY A 35 -4.97 -27.35 7.24
N ALA A 36 -5.57 -27.49 6.07
CA ALA A 36 -7.01 -27.71 5.95
C ALA A 36 -7.34 -28.44 4.64
N PRO A 37 -8.39 -29.28 4.62
CA PRO A 37 -8.82 -29.98 3.40
C PRO A 37 -9.25 -29.05 2.26
N SER A 38 -9.52 -27.78 2.57
CA SER A 38 -10.04 -26.78 1.63
C SER A 38 -9.00 -26.22 0.67
N TRP A 39 -7.70 -26.46 0.92
CA TRP A 39 -6.62 -25.95 0.06
C TRP A 39 -5.44 -26.93 0.02
N ASP A 40 -4.70 -26.91 -1.12
CA ASP A 40 -3.49 -27.71 -1.34
C ASP A 40 -2.22 -26.88 -1.18
N MET A 41 -2.29 -25.60 -1.47
CA MET A 41 -1.18 -24.64 -1.36
C MET A 41 -1.66 -23.33 -0.75
N ALA A 42 -0.76 -22.69 -0.01
CA ALA A 42 -0.96 -21.35 0.52
C ALA A 42 0.06 -20.38 -0.09
N MET A 43 -0.43 -19.23 -0.55
CA MET A 43 0.39 -18.07 -0.91
C MET A 43 0.20 -17.00 0.15
N VAL A 44 1.28 -16.64 0.83
CA VAL A 44 1.26 -15.68 1.93
C VAL A 44 2.11 -14.48 1.58
N GLY A 45 1.49 -13.31 1.60
CA GLY A 45 2.14 -12.06 1.23
C GLY A 45 1.78 -10.92 2.18
N GLY A 46 2.07 -9.72 1.73
CA GLY A 46 1.83 -8.48 2.47
C GLY A 46 3.06 -7.93 3.19
N PRO A 47 2.95 -6.74 3.79
CA PRO A 47 4.08 -6.03 4.38
C PRO A 47 4.86 -6.84 5.42
N ALA A 48 4.17 -7.64 6.23
CA ALA A 48 4.79 -8.45 7.28
C ALA A 48 5.75 -9.50 6.71
N VAL A 49 5.37 -10.19 5.64
CA VAL A 49 6.20 -11.22 4.99
C VAL A 49 7.44 -10.57 4.37
N LYS A 50 7.27 -9.42 3.70
CA LYS A 50 8.40 -8.66 3.12
C LYS A 50 9.39 -8.16 4.17
N LEU A 51 8.91 -7.82 5.36
CA LEU A 51 9.78 -7.40 6.48
C LEU A 51 10.50 -8.56 7.16
N MET A 52 9.93 -9.77 7.10
CA MET A 52 10.49 -10.99 7.70
C MET A 52 10.53 -12.13 6.66
N PRO A 53 11.33 -11.98 5.58
CA PRO A 53 11.41 -12.99 4.54
C PRO A 53 11.94 -14.32 5.09
N GLY A 54 11.40 -15.43 4.62
CA GLY A 54 11.76 -16.77 5.05
C GLY A 54 11.13 -17.22 6.37
N TYR A 55 10.34 -16.37 7.05
CA TYR A 55 9.71 -16.75 8.33
C TYR A 55 8.73 -17.94 8.19
N LEU A 56 8.12 -18.07 7.02
CA LEU A 56 7.18 -19.14 6.68
C LEU A 56 7.78 -20.16 5.69
N GLY A 57 9.00 -19.93 5.20
CA GLY A 57 9.59 -20.66 4.08
C GLY A 57 9.91 -22.14 4.33
N ASP A 58 9.91 -22.59 5.60
CA ASP A 58 10.07 -24.00 5.98
C ASP A 58 8.74 -24.77 6.06
N LEU A 59 7.60 -24.08 5.85
CA LEU A 59 6.30 -24.74 5.90
C LEU A 59 6.00 -25.45 4.58
N PRO A 60 5.52 -26.71 4.62
CA PRO A 60 5.13 -27.42 3.42
C PRO A 60 3.97 -26.71 2.72
N ASN A 61 3.94 -26.77 1.41
CA ASN A 61 2.88 -26.22 0.57
C ASN A 61 2.62 -24.71 0.82
N THR A 62 3.64 -23.97 1.26
CA THR A 62 3.53 -22.54 1.54
C THR A 62 4.55 -21.77 0.69
N LEU A 63 4.07 -20.77 -0.02
CA LEU A 63 4.88 -19.83 -0.79
C LEU A 63 4.78 -18.46 -0.15
N GLU A 64 5.93 -17.87 0.17
CA GLU A 64 6.02 -16.44 0.45
C GLU A 64 6.05 -15.72 -0.90
N GLY A 65 5.07 -14.86 -1.14
CA GLY A 65 4.89 -14.21 -2.44
C GLY A 65 4.67 -12.72 -2.36
N ASP A 66 4.88 -12.10 -3.50
CA ASP A 66 4.44 -10.75 -3.76
C ASP A 66 2.93 -10.69 -4.03
N ALA A 67 2.42 -9.49 -4.18
CA ALA A 67 1.01 -9.26 -4.41
C ALA A 67 0.51 -10.04 -5.65
N CYS A 68 -0.60 -10.72 -5.53
CA CYS A 68 -1.44 -11.04 -6.66
C CYS A 68 -2.28 -9.81 -7.03
N ASP A 69 -2.73 -9.75 -8.27
CA ASP A 69 -3.56 -8.65 -8.74
C ASP A 69 -4.80 -8.47 -7.87
N GLY A 70 -5.18 -7.22 -7.63
CA GLY A 70 -6.38 -6.88 -6.87
C GLY A 70 -6.30 -7.10 -5.35
N VAL A 71 -5.14 -7.46 -4.78
CA VAL A 71 -4.98 -7.64 -3.32
C VAL A 71 -5.42 -6.40 -2.54
N LEU A 72 -5.08 -5.21 -3.02
CA LEU A 72 -5.42 -3.98 -2.33
C LEU A 72 -6.94 -3.82 -2.19
N GLN A 73 -7.71 -4.12 -3.23
CA GLN A 73 -9.17 -4.04 -3.22
C GLN A 73 -9.79 -5.16 -2.36
N ARG A 74 -9.14 -6.32 -2.20
CA ARG A 74 -9.59 -7.34 -1.25
C ARG A 74 -9.40 -6.89 0.20
N VAL A 75 -8.39 -6.09 0.45
CA VAL A 75 -8.13 -5.48 1.77
C VAL A 75 -9.08 -4.32 2.04
N ASN A 76 -9.31 -3.48 1.04
CA ASN A 76 -10.22 -2.35 1.11
C ASN A 76 -10.76 -2.02 -0.28
N LEU A 77 -12.07 -2.21 -0.49
CA LEU A 77 -12.74 -2.04 -1.78
C LEU A 77 -12.62 -0.64 -2.38
N GLU A 78 -12.39 0.37 -1.55
CA GLU A 78 -12.26 1.77 -2.00
C GLU A 78 -10.81 2.17 -2.28
N ALA A 79 -9.84 1.29 -2.00
CA ALA A 79 -8.43 1.62 -2.08
C ALA A 79 -7.84 1.39 -3.47
N THR A 80 -7.02 2.33 -3.89
CA THR A 80 -6.23 2.23 -5.11
C THR A 80 -4.82 2.75 -4.92
N ARG A 81 -3.96 2.45 -5.87
CA ARG A 81 -2.60 2.99 -5.99
C ARG A 81 -2.37 3.46 -7.41
N THR A 82 -1.71 4.59 -7.53
CA THR A 82 -1.32 5.17 -8.82
C THR A 82 0.20 5.14 -9.01
N THR A 83 0.93 5.01 -7.89
CA THR A 83 2.39 4.85 -7.87
C THR A 83 2.80 3.75 -6.90
N THR A 84 4.00 3.18 -7.09
CA THR A 84 4.67 2.28 -6.14
C THR A 84 6.01 2.83 -5.70
N GLY A 85 6.58 2.29 -4.62
CA GLY A 85 7.86 2.73 -4.09
C GLY A 85 7.86 4.16 -3.54
N CYS A 86 9.05 4.72 -3.33
CA CYS A 86 9.24 6.10 -2.89
C CYS A 86 10.63 6.59 -3.30
N ILE A 87 10.75 7.88 -3.62
CA ILE A 87 12.04 8.53 -3.91
C ILE A 87 12.88 8.78 -2.65
N ARG A 88 12.26 8.71 -1.46
CA ARG A 88 12.95 8.95 -0.19
C ARG A 88 13.57 7.66 0.35
N ARG A 89 14.67 7.83 1.10
CA ARG A 89 15.40 6.74 1.76
C ARG A 89 15.35 6.90 3.28
N CYS A 90 14.13 7.09 3.82
CA CYS A 90 13.94 7.26 5.26
C CYS A 90 14.32 5.96 5.99
N LYS A 91 15.27 6.05 6.93
CA LYS A 91 15.84 4.87 7.63
C LYS A 91 14.84 4.07 8.46
N PHE A 92 13.76 4.70 8.91
CA PHE A 92 12.69 4.08 9.70
C PHE A 92 11.57 3.48 8.83
N CYS A 93 11.55 3.77 7.52
CA CYS A 93 10.47 3.40 6.64
C CYS A 93 10.80 2.11 5.85
N GLY A 94 9.92 1.11 5.88
CA GLY A 94 10.09 -0.12 5.13
C GLY A 94 10.13 0.07 3.61
N ILE A 95 9.47 1.10 3.10
CA ILE A 95 9.53 1.50 1.69
C ILE A 95 10.89 2.15 1.39
N GLY A 96 11.26 3.16 2.19
CA GLY A 96 12.50 3.91 1.99
C GLY A 96 13.77 3.06 2.12
N THR A 97 13.71 1.97 2.88
CA THR A 97 14.80 0.98 3.00
C THR A 97 14.79 -0.09 1.91
N GLY A 98 13.78 -0.08 1.03
CA GLY A 98 13.61 -1.07 -0.04
C GLY A 98 13.17 -2.46 0.44
N LYS A 99 12.77 -2.62 1.70
CA LYS A 99 12.34 -3.91 2.26
C LYS A 99 10.93 -4.32 1.82
N ILE A 100 10.03 -3.35 1.65
CA ILE A 100 8.62 -3.62 1.32
C ILE A 100 8.36 -3.43 -0.17
N GLU A 101 8.91 -2.37 -0.77
CA GLU A 101 8.73 -2.04 -2.18
C GLU A 101 10.06 -1.62 -2.82
N GLY A 102 10.10 -1.66 -4.15
CA GLY A 102 11.25 -1.28 -4.95
C GLY A 102 11.39 0.24 -5.15
N LYS A 103 11.90 0.59 -6.32
CA LYS A 103 12.03 1.98 -6.76
C LYS A 103 10.66 2.61 -6.95
N PHE A 104 10.63 3.95 -6.95
CA PHE A 104 9.45 4.71 -7.31
C PHE A 104 9.11 4.48 -8.79
N GLU A 105 7.85 4.14 -9.04
CA GLU A 105 7.31 3.91 -10.39
C GLU A 105 5.89 4.43 -10.48
N GLU A 106 5.56 5.06 -11.60
CA GLU A 106 4.20 5.46 -11.96
C GLU A 106 3.49 4.29 -12.63
N LEU A 107 2.30 3.93 -12.16
CA LEU A 107 1.52 2.87 -12.78
C LEU A 107 0.83 3.41 -14.04
N PRO A 108 0.81 2.65 -15.14
CA PRO A 108 0.20 3.09 -16.40
C PRO A 108 -1.33 3.22 -16.29
N ASP A 109 -1.94 2.38 -15.44
CA ASP A 109 -3.36 2.39 -15.12
C ASP A 109 -3.64 1.83 -13.74
N TRP A 110 -4.81 2.15 -13.16
CA TRP A 110 -5.26 1.73 -11.84
C TRP A 110 -6.78 1.78 -11.72
N PRO A 111 -7.38 1.05 -10.77
CA PRO A 111 -8.81 1.19 -10.45
C PRO A 111 -9.16 2.62 -10.01
N ASP A 112 -10.22 3.18 -10.60
CA ASP A 112 -10.69 4.54 -10.29
C ASP A 112 -11.47 4.56 -8.98
N LEU A 113 -10.77 4.71 -7.86
CA LEU A 113 -11.28 4.61 -6.50
C LEU A 113 -10.78 5.79 -5.63
N PRO A 114 -11.56 6.22 -4.61
CA PRO A 114 -11.30 7.46 -3.88
C PRO A 114 -10.22 7.38 -2.79
N LEU A 115 -9.79 6.19 -2.37
CA LEU A 115 -8.80 6.02 -1.31
C LEU A 115 -7.41 5.76 -1.91
N ILE A 116 -6.58 6.79 -1.93
CA ILE A 116 -5.24 6.74 -2.54
C ILE A 116 -4.21 6.22 -1.53
N CYS A 117 -3.52 5.14 -1.91
CA CYS A 117 -2.54 4.44 -1.07
C CYS A 117 -1.11 4.57 -1.61
N ASP A 118 -0.82 5.64 -2.33
CA ASP A 118 0.52 5.93 -2.83
C ASP A 118 1.46 6.32 -1.69
N ASN A 119 2.68 5.78 -1.70
CA ASN A 119 3.67 6.13 -0.68
C ASN A 119 4.21 7.55 -0.82
N ASN A 120 4.19 8.10 -2.04
CA ASN A 120 4.62 9.47 -2.29
C ASN A 120 4.09 10.00 -3.64
N LEU A 121 2.79 10.27 -3.73
CA LEU A 121 2.16 10.77 -4.96
C LEU A 121 2.80 12.05 -5.49
N LEU A 122 3.21 12.97 -4.61
CA LEU A 122 3.82 14.25 -5.02
C LEU A 122 5.19 14.10 -5.70
N ALA A 123 5.77 12.90 -5.68
CA ALA A 123 7.02 12.60 -6.39
C ALA A 123 6.78 12.21 -7.86
N SER A 124 5.54 12.09 -8.29
CA SER A 124 5.21 11.73 -9.67
C SER A 124 5.45 12.89 -10.66
N SER A 125 5.53 12.56 -11.92
CA SER A 125 5.58 13.57 -12.99
C SER A 125 4.29 14.42 -12.98
N GLY A 126 4.39 15.67 -13.45
CA GLY A 126 3.22 16.54 -13.56
C GLY A 126 2.10 15.93 -14.40
N ALA A 127 2.46 15.21 -15.49
CA ALA A 127 1.48 14.55 -16.34
C ALA A 127 0.74 13.40 -15.61
N HIS A 128 1.47 12.61 -14.82
CA HIS A 128 0.86 11.54 -14.02
C HIS A 128 -0.02 12.13 -12.91
N PHE A 129 0.50 13.12 -12.18
CA PHE A 129 -0.26 13.82 -11.13
C PHE A 129 -1.56 14.42 -11.68
N ASP A 130 -1.52 15.09 -12.84
CA ASP A 130 -2.72 15.63 -13.48
C ASP A 130 -3.71 14.53 -13.85
N LYS A 131 -3.26 13.43 -14.43
CA LYS A 131 -4.11 12.27 -14.75
C LYS A 131 -4.80 11.72 -13.50
N VAL A 132 -4.08 11.63 -12.38
CA VAL A 132 -4.64 11.18 -11.09
C VAL A 132 -5.70 12.17 -10.61
N MET A 133 -5.37 13.46 -10.58
CA MET A 133 -6.28 14.51 -10.09
C MET A 133 -7.55 14.63 -10.95
N ASP A 134 -7.43 14.52 -12.27
CA ASP A 134 -8.59 14.58 -13.19
C ASP A 134 -9.57 13.43 -12.91
N ARG A 135 -9.08 12.21 -12.68
CA ARG A 135 -9.93 11.07 -12.28
C ARG A 135 -10.59 11.31 -10.91
N LEU A 136 -9.83 11.84 -9.95
CA LEU A 136 -10.33 12.06 -8.60
C LEU A 136 -11.37 13.18 -8.47
N GLU A 137 -11.46 14.12 -9.41
CA GLU A 137 -12.48 15.17 -9.43
C GLU A 137 -13.92 14.62 -9.52
N ALA A 138 -14.10 13.41 -10.06
CA ALA A 138 -15.41 12.75 -10.09
C ALA A 138 -15.85 12.23 -8.71
N HIS A 139 -14.92 11.99 -7.80
CA HIS A 139 -15.20 11.43 -6.48
C HIS A 139 -15.47 12.52 -5.44
N ARG A 140 -16.15 12.12 -4.36
CA ARG A 140 -16.33 12.95 -3.16
C ARG A 140 -15.62 12.29 -1.98
N GLY A 141 -14.93 13.09 -1.17
CA GLY A 141 -14.27 12.60 0.03
C GLY A 141 -13.01 11.78 -0.25
N VAL A 142 -12.30 12.11 -1.33
CA VAL A 142 -11.00 11.51 -1.66
C VAL A 142 -10.09 11.52 -0.45
N ASP A 143 -9.43 10.39 -0.16
CA ASP A 143 -8.56 10.24 1.01
C ASP A 143 -7.13 9.86 0.58
N PHE A 144 -6.17 10.76 0.79
CA PHE A 144 -4.73 10.49 0.59
C PHE A 144 -4.18 9.82 1.85
N ASN A 145 -4.37 8.50 1.94
CA ASN A 145 -4.26 7.73 3.17
C ASN A 145 -2.84 7.59 3.72
N GLN A 146 -1.82 7.50 2.85
CA GLN A 146 -0.43 7.26 3.27
C GLN A 146 0.33 8.54 3.65
N GLY A 147 -0.29 9.69 3.42
CA GLY A 147 0.34 10.99 3.60
C GLY A 147 1.15 11.45 2.38
N LEU A 148 1.29 12.75 2.27
CA LEU A 148 2.00 13.42 1.19
C LEU A 148 3.29 14.04 1.72
N ASP A 149 4.36 13.98 0.95
CA ASP A 149 5.64 14.61 1.30
C ASP A 149 5.52 16.14 1.21
N ALA A 150 5.39 16.80 2.36
CA ALA A 150 5.21 18.24 2.45
C ALA A 150 6.30 19.05 1.72
N ARG A 151 7.51 18.50 1.59
CA ARG A 151 8.65 19.13 0.91
C ARG A 151 8.48 19.25 -0.60
N LEU A 152 7.56 18.47 -1.17
CA LEU A 152 7.24 18.48 -2.61
C LEU A 152 5.95 19.27 -2.92
N LEU A 153 5.22 19.66 -1.86
CA LEU A 153 3.98 20.42 -2.02
C LEU A 153 4.31 21.85 -2.47
N ASP A 154 3.72 22.27 -3.58
CA ASP A 154 3.82 23.63 -4.09
C ASP A 154 2.46 24.20 -4.44
N THR A 155 2.45 25.42 -4.99
CA THR A 155 1.24 26.13 -5.38
C THR A 155 0.46 25.40 -6.49
N TYR A 156 1.15 24.68 -7.38
CA TYR A 156 0.50 23.88 -8.43
C TYR A 156 -0.29 22.72 -7.81
N HIS A 157 0.34 21.94 -6.94
CA HIS A 157 -0.33 20.85 -6.24
C HIS A 157 -1.51 21.35 -5.40
N ALA A 158 -1.32 22.45 -4.65
CA ALA A 158 -2.38 23.04 -3.84
C ALA A 158 -3.62 23.46 -4.67
N LYS A 159 -3.40 24.06 -5.85
CA LYS A 159 -4.50 24.43 -6.76
C LYS A 159 -5.26 23.22 -7.28
N ARG A 160 -4.57 22.09 -7.55
CA ARG A 160 -5.21 20.85 -7.98
C ARG A 160 -6.04 20.23 -6.85
N PHE A 161 -5.49 20.16 -5.64
CA PHE A 161 -6.22 19.66 -4.47
C PHE A 161 -7.47 20.51 -4.15
N ALA A 162 -7.41 21.83 -4.33
CA ALA A 162 -8.55 22.71 -4.10
C ALA A 162 -9.76 22.45 -5.02
N ARG A 163 -9.58 21.74 -6.14
CA ARG A 163 -10.67 21.35 -7.05
C ARG A 163 -11.43 20.12 -6.59
N LEU A 164 -10.85 19.33 -5.67
CA LEU A 164 -11.48 18.12 -5.14
C LEU A 164 -12.60 18.43 -4.16
N LYS A 165 -13.62 17.58 -4.15
CA LYS A 165 -14.79 17.70 -3.26
C LYS A 165 -14.50 17.06 -1.90
N SER A 166 -14.23 17.89 -0.87
CA SER A 166 -13.97 17.47 0.51
C SER A 166 -12.82 16.43 0.66
N PRO A 167 -11.63 16.71 0.13
CA PRO A 167 -10.52 15.77 0.23
C PRO A 167 -9.99 15.68 1.68
N LYS A 168 -9.48 14.52 2.06
CA LYS A 168 -8.68 14.32 3.27
C LYS A 168 -7.22 14.28 2.89
N ILE A 169 -6.52 15.34 3.18
CA ILE A 169 -5.09 15.50 2.90
C ILE A 169 -4.32 15.36 4.20
N ARG A 170 -3.32 14.48 4.21
CA ARG A 170 -2.38 14.31 5.32
C ARG A 170 -1.00 14.65 4.81
N LEU A 171 -0.30 15.51 5.52
CA LEU A 171 1.08 15.86 5.22
C LEU A 171 2.01 15.14 6.20
N ALA A 172 3.04 14.49 5.68
CA ALA A 172 4.03 13.84 6.50
C ALA A 172 5.01 14.87 7.05
N LEU A 173 5.19 14.89 8.38
CA LEU A 173 6.18 15.67 9.10
C LEU A 173 7.17 14.71 9.77
N ASP A 174 8.12 14.20 8.97
CA ASP A 174 9.03 13.14 9.39
C ASP A 174 10.32 13.66 10.05
N ASN A 175 10.60 14.96 9.95
CA ASN A 175 11.81 15.57 10.47
C ASN A 175 11.48 16.92 11.13
N ILE A 176 12.13 17.20 12.27
CA ILE A 176 11.96 18.49 12.96
C ILE A 176 12.36 19.69 12.09
N GLN A 177 13.30 19.51 11.18
CA GLN A 177 13.69 20.55 10.22
C GLN A 177 12.58 20.87 9.23
N ASP A 178 11.64 19.96 8.99
CA ASP A 178 10.49 20.17 8.10
C ASP A 178 9.45 21.10 8.76
N GLN A 179 9.53 21.35 10.06
CA GLN A 179 8.66 22.31 10.78
C GLN A 179 8.78 23.74 10.25
N LEU A 180 9.91 24.08 9.64
CA LEU A 180 10.13 25.41 9.05
C LEU A 180 9.38 25.60 7.71
N LEU A 181 8.71 24.56 7.20
CA LEU A 181 7.90 24.62 5.98
C LEU A 181 6.42 24.98 6.25
N TRP A 182 6.06 25.16 7.52
CA TRP A 182 4.69 25.46 8.00
C TRP A 182 4.61 26.89 8.61
#